data_298642b5fc1f967b7f37ba1f9621bf0d
#
_entry.id   298642b5fc1f967b7f37ba1f9621bf0d
#
_cell.length_a   1.000
_cell.length_b   1.000
_cell.length_c   1.000
_cell.angle_alpha   90.00
_cell.angle_beta   90.00
_cell.angle_gamma   90.00
#
_symmetry.space_group_name_H-M   'P 1'
#
loop_
_entity.id
_entity.type
_entity.pdbx_description
1 polymer ?
#
loop_
_entity_poly.entity_id
_entity_poly.type
_entity_poly.pdbx_seq_one_letter_code
_entity_poly.pdbx_strand_id
1 'polypeptide(L)'
;MSIESKTQPQTEHSVLAPADHDEFARQEFVRSYKEYLVHNVHQGNEKRYESSVKPAFEKKHNRVPRDRFEVAKEMTKDPYYQMFSSLLRTSQEMMWSSCQLPVERSLEELNAKINQVPSGSVKGSLKLDKNLATPRYHKAVDIHCQPGGYHNEFTNNDASSGMVYDRAVHIYAMAQLGPYNDDIGASIIMWLKEKYPDFKPRRILDMGCSVGHSTIPYAEAFPDAKIYGIDVAAPMLRYAHARAESLNVPVHFSQQNAEETNFKSGSFDLIVSHILLHETSEKAIHNIIKAVSYTHLTLPTILLV
;
A
#
# COMPACT_ATOMS: atom_id res chain seq x y z
N MET A 1 -20.90 21.22 10.57
CA MET A 1 -20.07 20.53 11.56
C MET A 1 -18.75 20.24 10.93
N SER A 2 -17.69 20.97 11.29
CA SER A 2 -16.34 20.65 10.89
C SER A 2 -15.95 19.35 11.58
N ILE A 3 -15.77 18.28 10.81
CA ILE A 3 -15.11 17.08 11.31
C ILE A 3 -13.67 17.51 11.54
N GLU A 4 -13.28 17.84 12.76
CA GLU A 4 -11.88 17.89 13.14
C GLU A 4 -11.33 16.49 12.91
N SER A 5 -10.66 16.31 11.77
CA SER A 5 -9.85 15.13 11.51
C SER A 5 -8.79 15.07 12.61
N LYS A 6 -8.98 14.20 13.58
CA LYS A 6 -7.93 13.89 14.56
C LYS A 6 -6.85 13.09 13.85
N THR A 7 -5.98 13.80 13.15
CA THR A 7 -4.77 13.21 12.59
C THR A 7 -3.93 12.69 13.75
N GLN A 8 -3.66 11.40 13.74
CA GLN A 8 -2.78 10.79 14.73
C GLN A 8 -1.35 10.75 14.17
N PRO A 9 -0.33 11.10 14.96
CA PRO A 9 1.05 10.90 14.53
C PRO A 9 1.32 9.42 14.28
N GLN A 10 2.19 9.13 13.32
CA GLN A 10 2.65 7.76 13.11
C GLN A 10 3.40 7.27 14.36
N THR A 11 3.07 6.07 14.82
CA THR A 11 3.78 5.48 15.95
C THR A 11 5.18 5.05 15.53
N GLU A 12 6.17 5.47 16.32
CA GLU A 12 7.55 5.08 16.11
C GLU A 12 7.80 3.61 16.47
N HIS A 13 8.63 2.97 15.70
CA HIS A 13 9.17 1.64 15.97
C HIS A 13 10.65 1.57 15.54
N SER A 14 11.39 0.55 15.98
CA SER A 14 12.86 0.55 15.92
C SER A 14 13.47 0.61 14.52
N VAL A 15 12.70 0.25 13.47
CA VAL A 15 13.15 0.29 12.07
C VAL A 15 12.50 1.40 11.24
N LEU A 16 11.66 2.24 11.83
CA LEU A 16 11.17 3.45 11.17
C LEU A 16 12.30 4.47 11.05
N ALA A 17 12.48 5.06 9.86
CA ALA A 17 13.52 6.06 9.65
C ALA A 17 13.25 7.30 10.51
N PRO A 18 14.19 7.72 11.39
CA PRO A 18 14.00 8.88 12.24
C PRO A 18 14.13 10.16 11.41
N ALA A 19 13.10 10.99 11.43
CA ALA A 19 13.14 12.33 10.83
C ALA A 19 13.67 13.34 11.84
N ASP A 20 14.58 14.24 11.42
CA ASP A 20 14.94 15.39 12.21
C ASP A 20 13.82 16.46 12.17
N HIS A 21 14.02 17.56 12.90
CA HIS A 21 13.03 18.64 12.97
C HIS A 21 12.63 19.18 11.59
N ASP A 22 13.60 19.44 10.73
CA ASP A 22 13.35 20.07 9.43
C ASP A 22 12.76 19.08 8.42
N GLU A 23 13.18 17.82 8.48
CA GLU A 23 12.60 16.70 7.71
C GLU A 23 11.15 16.48 8.10
N PHE A 24 10.86 16.45 9.41
CA PHE A 24 9.50 16.31 9.91
C PHE A 24 8.60 17.49 9.52
N ALA A 25 9.08 18.73 9.68
CA ALA A 25 8.35 19.94 9.28
C ALA A 25 8.00 19.93 7.79
N ARG A 26 8.94 19.44 6.95
CA ARG A 26 8.71 19.28 5.51
C ARG A 26 7.66 18.21 5.20
N GLN A 27 7.69 17.07 5.89
CA GLN A 27 6.70 16.00 5.77
C GLN A 27 5.30 16.50 6.16
N GLU A 28 5.17 17.23 7.26
CA GLU A 28 3.90 17.80 7.70
C GLU A 28 3.36 18.89 6.74
N PHE A 29 4.24 19.68 6.15
CA PHE A 29 3.84 20.61 5.09
C PHE A 29 3.23 19.84 3.89
N VAL A 30 3.90 18.80 3.42
CA VAL A 30 3.43 18.00 2.27
C VAL A 30 2.11 17.32 2.60
N ARG A 31 1.95 16.76 3.80
CA ARG A 31 0.71 16.16 4.28
C ARG A 31 -0.45 17.15 4.23
N SER A 32 -0.25 18.33 4.82
CA SER A 32 -1.25 19.41 4.87
C SER A 32 -1.59 19.96 3.49
N TYR A 33 -0.58 20.08 2.62
CA TYR A 33 -0.76 20.51 1.24
C TYR A 33 -1.63 19.49 0.45
N LYS A 34 -1.34 18.21 0.59
CA LYS A 34 -2.12 17.15 -0.05
C LYS A 34 -3.57 17.14 0.47
N GLU A 35 -3.76 17.26 1.77
CA GLU A 35 -5.08 17.37 2.41
C GLU A 35 -5.87 18.55 1.83
N TYR A 36 -5.23 19.71 1.70
CA TYR A 36 -5.85 20.88 1.07
C TYR A 36 -6.26 20.62 -0.38
N LEU A 37 -5.40 19.98 -1.18
CA LEU A 37 -5.71 19.64 -2.57
C LEU A 37 -6.93 18.71 -2.68
N VAL A 38 -7.00 17.68 -1.84
CA VAL A 38 -8.09 16.70 -1.86
C VAL A 38 -9.41 17.34 -1.40
N HIS A 39 -9.40 18.09 -0.32
CA HIS A 39 -10.65 18.61 0.26
C HIS A 39 -11.15 19.91 -0.40
N ASN A 40 -10.25 20.74 -0.94
CA ASN A 40 -10.63 22.07 -1.44
C ASN A 40 -10.49 22.20 -2.96
N VAL A 41 -9.47 21.63 -3.58
CA VAL A 41 -9.22 21.80 -5.01
C VAL A 41 -9.90 20.71 -5.83
N HIS A 42 -9.88 19.46 -5.38
CA HIS A 42 -10.48 18.34 -6.12
C HIS A 42 -11.96 18.55 -6.46
N GLN A 43 -12.74 19.09 -5.53
CA GLN A 43 -14.17 19.38 -5.72
C GLN A 43 -14.45 20.36 -6.88
N GLY A 44 -13.47 21.19 -7.23
CA GLY A 44 -13.57 22.08 -8.38
C GLY A 44 -13.66 21.35 -9.72
N ASN A 45 -13.14 20.11 -9.82
CA ASN A 45 -13.22 19.31 -11.05
C ASN A 45 -14.67 18.95 -11.39
N GLU A 46 -15.49 18.56 -10.41
CA GLU A 46 -16.91 18.27 -10.60
C GLU A 46 -17.65 19.53 -11.04
N LYS A 47 -17.41 20.66 -10.36
CA LYS A 47 -18.01 21.95 -10.73
C LYS A 47 -17.65 22.36 -12.16
N ARG A 48 -16.40 22.17 -12.57
CA ARG A 48 -15.94 22.44 -13.94
C ARG A 48 -16.60 21.51 -14.95
N TYR A 49 -16.68 20.23 -14.63
CA TYR A 49 -17.37 19.26 -15.48
C TYR A 49 -18.82 19.68 -15.75
N GLU A 50 -19.61 19.87 -14.69
CA GLU A 50 -21.04 20.18 -14.82
C GLU A 50 -21.31 21.56 -15.45
N SER A 51 -20.52 22.57 -15.12
CA SER A 51 -20.77 23.96 -15.58
C SER A 51 -20.19 24.28 -16.94
N SER A 52 -19.20 23.56 -17.44
CA SER A 52 -18.48 23.92 -18.67
C SER A 52 -18.24 22.76 -19.61
N VAL A 53 -17.62 21.66 -19.12
CA VAL A 53 -17.13 20.58 -19.99
C VAL A 53 -18.28 19.77 -20.57
N LYS A 54 -19.22 19.36 -19.73
CA LYS A 54 -20.41 18.60 -20.14
C LYS A 54 -21.32 19.40 -21.08
N PRO A 55 -21.72 20.66 -20.80
CA PRO A 55 -22.50 21.44 -21.73
C PRO A 55 -21.82 21.67 -23.07
N ALA A 56 -20.51 21.89 -23.09
CA ALA A 56 -19.75 22.03 -24.34
C ALA A 56 -19.75 20.72 -25.16
N PHE A 57 -19.61 19.56 -24.48
CA PHE A 57 -19.72 18.26 -25.12
C PHE A 57 -21.10 18.02 -25.71
N GLU A 58 -22.14 18.28 -24.93
CA GLU A 58 -23.56 18.10 -25.38
C GLU A 58 -23.89 18.98 -26.59
N LYS A 59 -23.47 20.24 -26.57
CA LYS A 59 -23.63 21.15 -27.71
C LYS A 59 -22.92 20.64 -28.96
N LYS A 60 -21.74 20.08 -28.83
CA LYS A 60 -20.93 19.59 -29.94
C LYS A 60 -21.43 18.26 -30.51
N HIS A 61 -21.90 17.36 -29.66
CA HIS A 61 -22.23 15.98 -30.06
C HIS A 61 -23.75 15.68 -30.06
N ASN A 62 -24.56 16.63 -29.63
CA ASN A 62 -26.04 16.52 -29.47
C ASN A 62 -26.41 15.29 -28.59
N ARG A 63 -25.61 14.97 -27.58
CA ARG A 63 -25.84 13.90 -26.60
C ARG A 63 -24.93 14.09 -25.38
N VAL A 64 -25.26 13.40 -24.29
CA VAL A 64 -24.36 13.26 -23.09
C VAL A 64 -23.17 12.35 -23.40
N PRO A 65 -22.06 12.44 -22.64
CA PRO A 65 -20.98 11.44 -22.67
C PRO A 65 -21.49 10.03 -22.35
N ARG A 66 -21.04 9.02 -23.08
CA ARG A 66 -21.50 7.62 -22.92
C ARG A 66 -20.82 6.90 -21.76
N ASP A 67 -19.58 7.28 -21.48
CA ASP A 67 -18.76 6.61 -20.51
C ASP A 67 -17.67 7.52 -19.92
N ARG A 68 -16.97 6.98 -18.90
CA ARG A 68 -15.87 7.68 -18.23
C ARG A 68 -14.71 8.06 -19.17
N PHE A 69 -14.50 7.35 -20.26
CA PHE A 69 -13.40 7.62 -21.19
C PHE A 69 -13.67 8.87 -22.04
N GLU A 70 -14.92 9.07 -22.47
CA GLU A 70 -15.33 10.31 -23.13
C GLU A 70 -15.22 11.50 -22.17
N VAL A 71 -15.63 11.33 -20.91
CA VAL A 71 -15.46 12.36 -19.86
C VAL A 71 -13.98 12.69 -19.65
N ALA A 72 -13.14 11.68 -19.43
CA ALA A 72 -11.70 11.86 -19.22
C ALA A 72 -11.04 12.59 -20.41
N LYS A 73 -11.37 12.21 -21.64
CA LYS A 73 -10.84 12.84 -22.86
C LYS A 73 -11.14 14.34 -22.95
N GLU A 74 -12.28 14.79 -22.44
CA GLU A 74 -12.61 16.22 -22.45
C GLU A 74 -12.05 16.93 -21.20
N MET A 75 -12.13 16.30 -20.03
CA MET A 75 -11.58 16.86 -18.79
C MET A 75 -10.06 17.10 -18.88
N THR A 76 -9.29 16.21 -19.53
CA THR A 76 -7.85 16.41 -19.73
C THR A 76 -7.48 17.66 -20.53
N LYS A 77 -8.43 18.30 -21.21
CA LYS A 77 -8.24 19.57 -21.92
C LYS A 77 -8.61 20.79 -21.07
N ASP A 78 -9.32 20.60 -19.97
CA ASP A 78 -9.76 21.69 -19.11
C ASP A 78 -8.56 22.21 -18.27
N PRO A 79 -8.28 23.52 -18.28
CA PRO A 79 -7.13 24.08 -17.57
C PRO A 79 -7.18 23.86 -16.04
N TYR A 80 -8.38 23.84 -15.45
CA TYR A 80 -8.52 23.57 -14.02
C TYR A 80 -8.11 22.13 -13.68
N TYR A 81 -8.57 21.17 -14.48
CA TYR A 81 -8.18 19.77 -14.30
C TYR A 81 -6.67 19.57 -14.51
N GLN A 82 -6.09 20.24 -15.50
CA GLN A 82 -4.64 20.20 -15.73
C GLN A 82 -3.87 20.78 -14.53
N MET A 83 -4.29 21.91 -14.00
CA MET A 83 -3.72 22.51 -12.80
C MET A 83 -3.82 21.54 -11.60
N PHE A 84 -5.02 21.02 -11.31
CA PHE A 84 -5.22 20.07 -10.22
C PHE A 84 -4.32 18.84 -10.36
N SER A 85 -4.26 18.23 -11.56
CA SER A 85 -3.44 17.06 -11.82
C SER A 85 -1.94 17.33 -11.62
N SER A 86 -1.48 18.51 -12.05
CA SER A 86 -0.08 18.94 -11.83
C SER A 86 0.23 19.14 -10.36
N LEU A 87 -0.64 19.80 -9.60
CA LEU A 87 -0.46 20.01 -8.16
C LEU A 87 -0.48 18.69 -7.39
N LEU A 88 -1.40 17.78 -7.74
CA LEU A 88 -1.48 16.46 -7.11
C LEU A 88 -0.22 15.63 -7.40
N ARG A 89 0.26 15.64 -8.65
CA ARG A 89 1.52 14.98 -9.02
C ARG A 89 2.71 15.56 -8.26
N THR A 90 2.82 16.89 -8.20
CA THR A 90 3.88 17.56 -7.45
C THR A 90 3.85 17.19 -5.97
N SER A 91 2.65 17.17 -5.34
CA SER A 91 2.52 16.74 -3.94
C SER A 91 3.02 15.30 -3.71
N GLN A 92 2.81 14.43 -4.69
CA GLN A 92 3.27 13.04 -4.64
C GLN A 92 4.82 12.96 -4.70
N GLU A 93 5.43 13.71 -5.62
CA GLU A 93 6.89 13.77 -5.76
C GLU A 93 7.56 14.41 -4.53
N MET A 94 6.97 15.48 -4.00
CA MET A 94 7.45 16.09 -2.75
C MET A 94 7.36 15.13 -1.56
N MET A 95 6.31 14.32 -1.48
CA MET A 95 6.15 13.31 -0.45
C MET A 95 7.30 12.31 -0.49
N TRP A 96 7.55 11.70 -1.64
CA TRP A 96 8.64 10.74 -1.77
C TRP A 96 10.00 11.35 -1.42
N SER A 97 10.29 12.54 -1.94
CA SER A 97 11.55 13.25 -1.63
C SER A 97 11.70 13.55 -0.13
N SER A 98 10.61 13.93 0.55
CA SER A 98 10.65 14.21 1.99
C SER A 98 10.86 12.97 2.85
N CYS A 99 10.42 11.79 2.38
CA CYS A 99 10.61 10.51 3.05
C CYS A 99 11.96 9.86 2.72
N GLN A 100 12.52 10.14 1.54
CA GLN A 100 13.78 9.58 1.09
C GLN A 100 14.97 10.13 1.89
N LEU A 101 14.99 11.43 2.19
CA LEU A 101 16.10 12.08 2.89
C LEU A 101 16.44 11.43 4.25
N PRO A 102 15.50 11.23 5.20
CA PRO A 102 15.81 10.57 6.46
C PRO A 102 16.28 9.12 6.28
N VAL A 103 15.77 8.41 5.25
CA VAL A 103 16.21 7.05 4.95
C VAL A 103 17.65 7.04 4.44
N GLU A 104 18.01 7.91 3.49
CA GLU A 104 19.38 8.02 2.97
C GLU A 104 20.38 8.35 4.08
N ARG A 105 20.04 9.31 4.94
CA ARG A 105 20.86 9.72 6.09
C ARG A 105 21.08 8.60 7.10
N SER A 106 20.12 7.72 7.31
CA SER A 106 20.13 6.68 8.33
C SER A 106 20.30 5.26 7.75
N LEU A 107 20.58 5.12 6.46
CA LEU A 107 20.51 3.86 5.72
C LEU A 107 21.41 2.77 6.33
N GLU A 108 22.66 3.11 6.66
CA GLU A 108 23.62 2.16 7.23
C GLU A 108 23.16 1.63 8.60
N GLU A 109 22.72 2.55 9.48
CA GLU A 109 22.22 2.18 10.81
C GLU A 109 20.94 1.33 10.72
N LEU A 110 20.00 1.72 9.87
CA LEU A 110 18.75 0.99 9.69
C LEU A 110 18.97 -0.40 9.08
N ASN A 111 19.83 -0.51 8.08
CA ASN A 111 20.20 -1.81 7.52
C ASN A 111 20.93 -2.71 8.56
N ALA A 112 21.79 -2.13 9.40
CA ALA A 112 22.40 -2.88 10.49
C ALA A 112 21.33 -3.41 11.46
N LYS A 113 20.36 -2.60 11.86
CA LYS A 113 19.24 -3.03 12.72
C LYS A 113 18.39 -4.13 12.07
N ILE A 114 18.05 -3.98 10.80
CA ILE A 114 17.25 -4.97 10.05
C ILE A 114 17.97 -6.31 9.92
N ASN A 115 19.28 -6.29 9.68
CA ASN A 115 20.10 -7.49 9.52
C ASN A 115 20.50 -8.14 10.86
N GLN A 116 20.41 -7.42 11.98
CA GLN A 116 20.74 -7.88 13.33
C GLN A 116 19.54 -8.42 14.12
N VAL A 117 18.43 -8.79 13.48
CA VAL A 117 17.34 -9.47 14.20
C VAL A 117 17.93 -10.69 14.91
N PRO A 118 17.96 -10.70 16.27
CA PRO A 118 18.75 -11.70 17.00
C PRO A 118 18.24 -13.11 16.75
N SER A 119 19.17 -14.02 16.43
CA SER A 119 18.86 -15.45 16.36
C SER A 119 18.25 -15.89 17.69
N GLY A 120 17.00 -16.33 17.70
CA GLY A 120 16.30 -16.80 18.90
C GLY A 120 15.19 -15.86 19.41
N SER A 121 15.12 -14.61 18.96
CA SER A 121 13.98 -13.72 19.19
C SER A 121 13.03 -13.63 17.98
N VAL A 122 13.39 -14.27 16.87
CA VAL A 122 12.60 -14.29 15.64
C VAL A 122 11.35 -15.13 15.85
N LYS A 123 10.19 -14.50 15.78
CA LYS A 123 8.89 -15.17 15.89
C LYS A 123 8.31 -15.56 14.55
N GLY A 124 8.60 -14.75 13.52
CA GLY A 124 8.22 -14.98 12.15
C GLY A 124 9.31 -15.63 11.31
N SER A 125 9.23 -15.45 9.99
CA SER A 125 10.29 -15.88 9.06
C SER A 125 10.31 -15.04 7.80
N LEU A 126 11.46 -14.96 7.14
CA LEU A 126 11.63 -14.34 5.84
C LEU A 126 12.27 -15.34 4.87
N LYS A 127 11.61 -15.58 3.73
CA LYS A 127 12.14 -16.39 2.64
C LYS A 127 12.15 -15.59 1.35
N LEU A 128 13.33 -15.23 0.88
CA LEU A 128 13.51 -14.53 -0.40
C LEU A 128 13.88 -15.53 -1.51
N ASP A 129 13.42 -15.23 -2.72
CA ASP A 129 13.78 -15.96 -3.95
C ASP A 129 14.60 -15.05 -4.87
N LYS A 130 15.91 -15.24 -4.91
CA LYS A 130 16.84 -14.47 -5.75
C LYS A 130 16.59 -14.63 -7.26
N ASN A 131 15.86 -15.67 -7.65
CA ASN A 131 15.56 -15.99 -9.04
C ASN A 131 14.16 -15.52 -9.47
N LEU A 132 13.37 -14.97 -8.54
CA LEU A 132 12.03 -14.49 -8.88
C LEU A 132 12.11 -13.34 -9.88
N ALA A 133 11.55 -13.56 -11.07
CA ALA A 133 11.42 -12.52 -12.06
C ALA A 133 10.34 -11.52 -11.62
N THR A 134 10.72 -10.27 -11.40
CA THR A 134 9.75 -9.21 -11.13
C THR A 134 8.80 -9.05 -12.33
N PRO A 135 7.47 -9.07 -12.14
CA PRO A 135 6.50 -8.90 -13.21
C PRO A 135 6.73 -7.63 -14.02
N ARG A 136 6.45 -7.70 -15.34
CA ARG A 136 6.68 -6.56 -16.22
C ARG A 136 5.89 -5.31 -15.82
N TYR A 137 4.62 -5.46 -15.42
CA TYR A 137 3.78 -4.33 -15.00
C TYR A 137 4.35 -3.62 -13.78
N HIS A 138 4.99 -4.35 -12.87
CA HIS A 138 5.62 -3.79 -11.68
C HIS A 138 6.88 -2.95 -11.99
N LYS A 139 7.54 -3.21 -13.13
CA LYS A 139 8.72 -2.45 -13.59
C LYS A 139 8.40 -1.35 -14.58
N ALA A 140 7.34 -1.52 -15.38
CA ALA A 140 7.05 -0.65 -16.51
C ALA A 140 6.25 0.60 -16.13
N VAL A 141 5.44 0.52 -15.09
CA VAL A 141 4.57 1.62 -14.63
C VAL A 141 4.63 1.71 -13.12
N ASP A 142 5.02 2.87 -12.62
CA ASP A 142 4.89 3.21 -11.20
C ASP A 142 3.81 4.28 -11.07
N ILE A 143 2.60 3.85 -10.76
CA ILE A 143 1.44 4.73 -10.62
C ILE A 143 1.55 5.66 -9.40
N HIS A 144 2.35 5.28 -8.40
CA HIS A 144 2.57 6.05 -7.18
C HIS A 144 3.85 6.87 -7.20
N CYS A 145 4.70 6.72 -8.23
CA CYS A 145 5.93 7.51 -8.42
C CYS A 145 6.96 7.34 -7.31
N GLN A 146 7.02 6.17 -6.67
CA GLN A 146 8.10 5.88 -5.73
C GLN A 146 9.44 5.84 -6.50
N PRO A 147 10.47 6.57 -6.07
CA PRO A 147 11.76 6.58 -6.76
C PRO A 147 12.35 5.19 -6.92
N GLY A 148 12.53 4.75 -8.17
CA GLY A 148 13.01 3.41 -8.51
C GLY A 148 11.97 2.28 -8.38
N GLY A 149 10.74 2.58 -7.94
CA GLY A 149 9.67 1.61 -7.68
C GLY A 149 9.88 0.79 -6.41
N TYR A 150 8.91 -0.05 -6.07
CA TYR A 150 8.91 -0.84 -4.82
C TYR A 150 10.02 -1.89 -4.73
N HIS A 151 10.60 -2.29 -5.85
CA HIS A 151 11.66 -3.30 -5.93
C HIS A 151 13.07 -2.72 -5.94
N ASN A 152 13.20 -1.39 -5.85
CA ASN A 152 14.50 -0.72 -5.86
C ASN A 152 15.24 -0.88 -4.53
N GLU A 153 16.56 -0.94 -4.63
CA GLU A 153 17.49 -0.93 -3.50
C GLU A 153 18.46 0.24 -3.70
N PHE A 154 18.82 0.95 -2.65
CA PHE A 154 19.85 2.02 -2.71
C PHE A 154 21.25 1.42 -2.74
N THR A 155 21.39 0.26 -2.09
CA THR A 155 22.59 -0.57 -2.08
C THR A 155 22.19 -2.03 -2.37
N ASN A 156 23.11 -2.98 -2.22
CA ASN A 156 22.78 -4.39 -2.41
C ASN A 156 22.11 -4.99 -1.17
N ASN A 157 20.97 -5.63 -1.35
CA ASN A 157 20.22 -6.36 -0.32
C ASN A 157 19.75 -5.46 0.85
N ASP A 158 19.44 -4.21 0.60
CA ASP A 158 18.87 -3.31 1.60
C ASP A 158 17.34 -3.38 1.66
N ALA A 159 16.76 -2.60 2.56
CA ALA A 159 15.31 -2.47 2.75
C ALA A 159 14.81 -1.05 2.47
N SER A 160 15.57 -0.25 1.72
CA SER A 160 15.34 1.18 1.52
C SER A 160 13.95 1.51 0.99
N SER A 161 13.45 0.76 -0.01
CA SER A 161 12.10 0.95 -0.54
C SER A 161 11.02 0.78 0.53
N GLY A 162 11.16 -0.22 1.40
CA GLY A 162 10.23 -0.42 2.52
C GLY A 162 10.34 0.68 3.58
N MET A 163 11.55 1.14 3.88
CA MET A 163 11.80 2.24 4.82
C MET A 163 11.13 3.54 4.36
N VAL A 164 11.29 3.88 3.07
CA VAL A 164 10.65 5.08 2.46
C VAL A 164 9.14 4.92 2.45
N TYR A 165 8.65 3.74 2.07
CA TYR A 165 7.22 3.43 1.91
C TYR A 165 6.45 3.57 3.23
N ASP A 166 6.98 3.09 4.34
CA ASP A 166 6.27 3.10 5.63
C ASP A 166 5.91 4.53 6.07
N ARG A 167 6.86 5.47 6.00
CA ARG A 167 6.60 6.89 6.29
C ARG A 167 5.72 7.53 5.22
N ALA A 168 5.98 7.22 3.95
CA ALA A 168 5.25 7.82 2.83
C ALA A 168 3.76 7.49 2.84
N VAL A 169 3.36 6.27 3.22
CA VAL A 169 1.95 5.89 3.32
C VAL A 169 1.21 6.74 4.36
N HIS A 170 1.84 7.03 5.50
CA HIS A 170 1.24 7.91 6.51
C HIS A 170 0.94 9.31 5.96
N ILE A 171 1.90 9.89 5.22
CA ILE A 171 1.72 11.21 4.58
C ILE A 171 0.72 11.11 3.43
N TYR A 172 0.81 10.05 2.61
CA TYR A 172 -0.08 9.79 1.48
C TYR A 172 -1.54 9.75 1.92
N ALA A 173 -1.81 9.05 2.99
CA ALA A 173 -3.14 8.89 3.57
C ALA A 173 -3.55 10.05 4.48
N MET A 174 -2.79 11.14 4.53
CA MET A 174 -3.07 12.31 5.37
C MET A 174 -3.27 11.94 6.85
N ALA A 175 -2.49 10.97 7.34
CA ALA A 175 -2.57 10.41 8.69
C ALA A 175 -3.93 9.78 9.06
N GLN A 176 -4.68 9.25 8.08
CA GLN A 176 -6.03 8.70 8.28
C GLN A 176 -6.09 7.17 8.32
N LEU A 177 -4.95 6.48 8.19
CA LEU A 177 -4.89 5.00 8.23
C LEU A 177 -4.44 4.45 9.59
N GLY A 178 -4.62 5.21 10.65
CA GLY A 178 -4.18 4.81 12.00
C GLY A 178 -2.68 5.04 12.24
N PRO A 179 -2.24 4.94 13.49
CA PRO A 179 -0.87 5.27 13.88
C PRO A 179 0.18 4.28 13.34
N TYR A 180 -0.23 3.08 12.93
CA TYR A 180 0.63 2.07 12.29
C TYR A 180 0.32 1.88 10.80
N ASN A 181 -0.49 2.75 10.18
CA ASN A 181 -1.03 2.60 8.82
C ASN A 181 -1.82 1.29 8.62
N ASP A 182 -2.46 0.79 9.65
CA ASP A 182 -3.02 -0.55 9.76
C ASP A 182 -4.55 -0.60 9.67
N ASP A 183 -5.21 0.55 9.57
CA ASP A 183 -6.67 0.70 9.61
C ASP A 183 -7.41 -0.13 8.55
N ILE A 184 -6.83 -0.31 7.36
CA ILE A 184 -7.43 -1.12 6.28
C ILE A 184 -7.58 -2.58 6.73
N GLY A 185 -6.50 -3.19 7.25
CA GLY A 185 -6.53 -4.56 7.79
C GLY A 185 -7.47 -4.67 9.00
N ALA A 186 -7.37 -3.71 9.93
CA ALA A 186 -8.21 -3.66 11.13
C ALA A 186 -9.71 -3.55 10.80
N SER A 187 -10.09 -2.73 9.83
CA SER A 187 -11.48 -2.55 9.40
C SER A 187 -12.08 -3.85 8.84
N ILE A 188 -11.33 -4.57 8.01
CA ILE A 188 -11.77 -5.87 7.48
C ILE A 188 -11.91 -6.91 8.60
N ILE A 189 -10.98 -6.92 9.54
CA ILE A 189 -11.05 -7.82 10.70
C ILE A 189 -12.28 -7.52 11.55
N MET A 190 -12.57 -6.25 11.82
CA MET A 190 -13.78 -5.86 12.55
C MET A 190 -15.04 -6.37 11.84
N TRP A 191 -15.13 -6.16 10.53
CA TRP A 191 -16.24 -6.68 9.73
C TRP A 191 -16.32 -8.20 9.77
N LEU A 192 -15.20 -8.92 9.65
CA LEU A 192 -15.17 -10.39 9.75
C LEU A 192 -15.68 -10.89 11.10
N LYS A 193 -15.24 -10.29 12.20
CA LYS A 193 -15.65 -10.67 13.56
C LYS A 193 -17.14 -10.38 13.82
N GLU A 194 -17.65 -9.28 13.27
CA GLU A 194 -19.08 -8.95 13.36
C GLU A 194 -19.94 -9.92 12.55
N LYS A 195 -19.53 -10.18 11.28
CA LYS A 195 -20.33 -10.97 10.35
C LYS A 195 -20.22 -12.48 10.59
N TYR A 196 -19.06 -12.92 11.06
CA TYR A 196 -18.73 -14.34 11.28
C TYR A 196 -18.07 -14.55 12.65
N PRO A 197 -18.82 -14.39 13.77
CA PRO A 197 -18.25 -14.38 15.13
C PRO A 197 -17.56 -15.71 15.51
N ASP A 198 -17.99 -16.81 14.92
CA ASP A 198 -17.42 -18.15 15.16
C ASP A 198 -16.26 -18.51 14.22
N PHE A 199 -15.88 -17.62 13.30
CA PHE A 199 -14.80 -17.87 12.36
C PHE A 199 -13.44 -17.84 13.07
N LYS A 200 -12.75 -18.97 13.06
CA LYS A 200 -11.46 -19.20 13.71
C LYS A 200 -10.44 -19.73 12.68
N PRO A 201 -9.90 -18.86 11.82
CA PRO A 201 -8.92 -19.28 10.84
C PRO A 201 -7.65 -19.76 11.53
N ARG A 202 -7.00 -20.79 10.96
CA ARG A 202 -5.71 -21.31 11.42
C ARG A 202 -4.55 -20.86 10.53
N ARG A 203 -4.85 -20.53 9.29
CA ARG A 203 -3.86 -20.07 8.30
C ARG A 203 -4.44 -18.96 7.45
N ILE A 204 -3.81 -17.80 7.50
CA ILE A 204 -4.21 -16.59 6.75
C ILE A 204 -3.08 -16.22 5.80
N LEU A 205 -3.41 -15.91 4.55
CA LEU A 205 -2.47 -15.40 3.54
C LEU A 205 -2.86 -13.99 3.14
N ASP A 206 -1.90 -13.06 3.21
CA ASP A 206 -1.99 -11.71 2.63
C ASP A 206 -1.17 -11.66 1.33
N MET A 207 -1.85 -11.41 0.21
CA MET A 207 -1.25 -11.36 -1.12
C MET A 207 -0.97 -9.92 -1.53
N GLY A 208 0.31 -9.60 -1.75
CA GLY A 208 0.78 -8.22 -1.97
C GLY A 208 0.91 -7.46 -0.65
N CYS A 209 1.54 -8.10 0.35
CA CYS A 209 1.58 -7.60 1.72
C CYS A 209 2.48 -6.36 1.92
N SER A 210 3.29 -5.97 0.93
CA SER A 210 4.18 -4.82 1.02
C SER A 210 5.01 -4.84 2.32
N VAL A 211 4.95 -3.80 3.14
CA VAL A 211 5.65 -3.68 4.43
C VAL A 211 4.85 -4.24 5.63
N GLY A 212 3.75 -4.94 5.36
CA GLY A 212 2.95 -5.62 6.37
C GLY A 212 1.97 -4.73 7.15
N HIS A 213 1.64 -3.54 6.65
CA HIS A 213 0.69 -2.64 7.33
C HIS A 213 -0.65 -3.32 7.62
N SER A 214 -1.26 -3.94 6.61
CA SER A 214 -2.52 -4.66 6.77
C SER A 214 -2.37 -6.10 7.26
N THR A 215 -1.15 -6.68 7.16
CA THR A 215 -0.87 -8.07 7.54
C THR A 215 -0.78 -8.26 9.06
N ILE A 216 -0.11 -7.34 9.74
CA ILE A 216 0.14 -7.40 11.20
C ILE A 216 -1.15 -7.47 12.01
N PRO A 217 -2.20 -6.67 11.74
CA PRO A 217 -3.47 -6.74 12.44
C PRO A 217 -4.11 -8.14 12.44
N TYR A 218 -3.92 -8.94 11.40
CA TYR A 218 -4.44 -10.32 11.39
C TYR A 218 -3.75 -11.20 12.41
N ALA A 219 -2.44 -11.04 12.63
CA ALA A 219 -1.71 -11.80 13.63
C ALA A 219 -2.14 -11.43 15.06
N GLU A 220 -2.42 -10.16 15.30
CA GLU A 220 -2.94 -9.68 16.59
C GLU A 220 -4.38 -10.13 16.84
N ALA A 221 -5.21 -10.10 15.83
CA ALA A 221 -6.63 -10.42 15.93
C ALA A 221 -6.92 -11.93 16.00
N PHE A 222 -6.02 -12.77 15.45
CA PHE A 222 -6.12 -14.23 15.38
C PHE A 222 -4.82 -14.87 15.88
N PRO A 223 -4.52 -14.79 17.21
CA PRO A 223 -3.23 -15.21 17.77
C PRO A 223 -2.94 -16.72 17.60
N ASP A 224 -3.96 -17.53 17.39
CA ASP A 224 -3.83 -18.97 17.13
C ASP A 224 -3.59 -19.29 15.64
N ALA A 225 -3.69 -18.29 14.75
CA ALA A 225 -3.47 -18.47 13.33
C ALA A 225 -2.00 -18.25 12.96
N LYS A 226 -1.54 -19.00 11.93
CA LYS A 226 -0.28 -18.70 11.25
C LYS A 226 -0.54 -17.72 10.11
N ILE A 227 0.12 -16.58 10.16
CA ILE A 227 -0.02 -15.51 9.18
C ILE A 227 1.11 -15.56 8.19
N TYR A 228 0.76 -15.51 6.91
CA TYR A 228 1.68 -15.48 5.78
C TYR A 228 1.48 -14.22 4.98
N GLY A 229 2.57 -13.59 4.57
CA GLY A 229 2.57 -12.46 3.64
C GLY A 229 3.43 -12.77 2.43
N ILE A 230 2.93 -12.48 1.23
CA ILE A 230 3.73 -12.58 0.01
C ILE A 230 3.78 -11.25 -0.74
N ASP A 231 4.94 -10.97 -1.32
CA ASP A 231 5.16 -9.84 -2.21
C ASP A 231 6.26 -10.19 -3.22
N VAL A 232 6.33 -9.48 -4.34
CA VAL A 232 7.39 -9.64 -5.35
C VAL A 232 8.64 -8.82 -5.02
N ALA A 233 8.52 -7.80 -4.18
CA ALA A 233 9.57 -6.84 -3.87
C ALA A 233 10.39 -7.27 -2.64
N ALA A 234 11.60 -7.75 -2.85
CA ALA A 234 12.48 -8.19 -1.77
C ALA A 234 12.78 -7.10 -0.71
N PRO A 235 13.08 -5.82 -1.08
CA PRO A 235 13.34 -4.77 -0.09
C PRO A 235 12.12 -4.47 0.79
N MET A 236 10.89 -4.55 0.23
CA MET A 236 9.66 -4.42 1.02
C MET A 236 9.54 -5.53 2.06
N LEU A 237 9.80 -6.78 1.65
CA LEU A 237 9.71 -7.94 2.55
C LEU A 237 10.79 -7.96 3.62
N ARG A 238 12.02 -7.50 3.33
CA ARG A 238 13.06 -7.34 4.36
C ARG A 238 12.60 -6.37 5.44
N TYR A 239 12.04 -5.25 5.01
CA TYR A 239 11.47 -4.27 5.93
C TYR A 239 10.27 -4.82 6.69
N ALA A 240 9.31 -5.46 6.00
CA ALA A 240 8.12 -6.04 6.60
C ALA A 240 8.45 -7.03 7.73
N HIS A 241 9.45 -7.90 7.49
CA HIS A 241 9.90 -8.85 8.49
C HIS A 241 10.52 -8.15 9.70
N ALA A 242 11.45 -7.22 9.49
CA ALA A 242 12.08 -6.47 10.57
C ALA A 242 11.04 -5.63 11.37
N ARG A 243 10.07 -5.04 10.68
CA ARG A 243 8.96 -4.30 11.31
C ARG A 243 8.11 -5.23 12.17
N ALA A 244 7.68 -6.38 11.67
CA ALA A 244 6.89 -7.34 12.43
C ALA A 244 7.64 -7.85 13.66
N GLU A 245 8.93 -8.17 13.53
CA GLU A 245 9.78 -8.57 14.66
C GLU A 245 9.94 -7.43 15.69
N SER A 246 10.12 -6.17 15.25
CA SER A 246 10.21 -5.00 16.13
C SER A 246 8.92 -4.75 16.92
N LEU A 247 7.79 -5.11 16.38
CA LEU A 247 6.46 -5.05 17.01
C LEU A 247 6.13 -6.34 17.78
N ASN A 248 7.05 -7.33 17.79
CA ASN A 248 6.89 -8.60 18.47
C ASN A 248 5.74 -9.47 17.93
N VAL A 249 5.43 -9.35 16.63
CA VAL A 249 4.32 -10.02 15.94
C VAL A 249 4.85 -11.10 14.97
N PRO A 250 4.44 -12.38 15.12
CA PRO A 250 4.91 -13.46 14.25
C PRO A 250 4.21 -13.45 12.89
N VAL A 251 4.96 -13.14 11.82
CA VAL A 251 4.48 -13.24 10.43
C VAL A 251 5.51 -13.98 9.58
N HIS A 252 5.04 -14.84 8.69
CA HIS A 252 5.88 -15.60 7.76
C HIS A 252 5.87 -14.94 6.38
N PHE A 253 6.89 -14.17 6.07
CA PHE A 253 7.02 -13.49 4.78
C PHE A 253 7.77 -14.36 3.76
N SER A 254 7.29 -14.35 2.51
CA SER A 254 8.01 -14.98 1.41
C SER A 254 7.86 -14.22 0.09
N GLN A 255 8.97 -14.14 -0.64
CA GLN A 255 8.99 -13.51 -1.95
C GLN A 255 8.36 -14.44 -2.98
N GLN A 256 7.19 -14.07 -3.48
CA GLN A 256 6.41 -14.85 -4.45
C GLN A 256 5.59 -13.92 -5.34
N ASN A 257 5.29 -14.39 -6.55
CA ASN A 257 4.31 -13.74 -7.42
C ASN A 257 2.89 -14.22 -7.06
N ALA A 258 2.00 -13.28 -6.77
CA ALA A 258 0.60 -13.57 -6.46
C ALA A 258 -0.17 -14.23 -7.62
N GLU A 259 0.32 -14.10 -8.86
CA GLU A 259 -0.25 -14.78 -10.03
C GLU A 259 -0.01 -16.30 -10.00
N GLU A 260 1.07 -16.75 -9.35
CA GLU A 260 1.48 -18.16 -9.29
C GLU A 260 2.19 -18.43 -7.97
N THR A 261 1.43 -18.79 -6.94
CA THR A 261 1.99 -19.08 -5.63
C THR A 261 2.53 -20.50 -5.55
N ASN A 262 3.55 -20.73 -4.74
CA ASN A 262 4.12 -22.07 -4.51
C ASN A 262 3.48 -22.80 -3.31
N PHE A 263 2.36 -22.33 -2.79
CA PHE A 263 1.61 -23.00 -1.75
C PHE A 263 0.82 -24.19 -2.29
N LYS A 264 0.65 -25.22 -1.45
CA LYS A 264 -0.19 -26.36 -1.78
C LYS A 264 -1.65 -25.94 -1.88
N SER A 265 -2.41 -26.60 -2.75
CA SER A 265 -3.86 -26.41 -2.83
C SER A 265 -4.52 -26.61 -1.47
N GLY A 266 -5.53 -25.78 -1.16
CA GLY A 266 -6.26 -25.86 0.08
C GLY A 266 -5.43 -25.55 1.33
N SER A 267 -4.44 -24.64 1.23
CA SER A 267 -3.54 -24.34 2.33
C SER A 267 -4.06 -23.31 3.32
N PHE A 268 -5.04 -22.48 2.96
CA PHE A 268 -5.46 -21.32 3.74
C PHE A 268 -6.95 -21.31 4.03
N ASP A 269 -7.30 -20.90 5.25
CA ASP A 269 -8.69 -20.70 5.68
C ASP A 269 -9.21 -19.32 5.27
N LEU A 270 -8.29 -18.35 5.13
CA LEU A 270 -8.57 -17.00 4.69
C LEU A 270 -7.44 -16.52 3.77
N ILE A 271 -7.81 -15.94 2.65
CA ILE A 271 -6.89 -15.21 1.78
C ILE A 271 -7.40 -13.78 1.66
N VAL A 272 -6.51 -12.83 1.91
CA VAL A 272 -6.79 -11.40 1.80
C VAL A 272 -5.83 -10.76 0.82
N SER A 273 -6.24 -9.64 0.25
CA SER A 273 -5.41 -8.80 -0.58
C SER A 273 -5.85 -7.35 -0.42
N HIS A 274 -4.96 -6.51 0.02
CA HIS A 274 -5.24 -5.10 0.26
C HIS A 274 -4.51 -4.26 -0.77
N ILE A 275 -5.28 -3.56 -1.62
CA ILE A 275 -4.78 -2.56 -2.57
C ILE A 275 -3.79 -3.13 -3.62
N LEU A 276 -3.67 -4.46 -3.79
CA LEU A 276 -2.78 -5.09 -4.77
C LEU A 276 -3.26 -4.92 -6.22
N LEU A 277 -4.58 -5.06 -6.47
CA LEU A 277 -5.08 -5.25 -7.84
C LEU A 277 -4.84 -4.03 -8.74
N HIS A 278 -4.84 -2.82 -8.19
CA HIS A 278 -4.57 -1.60 -8.97
C HIS A 278 -3.09 -1.44 -9.36
N GLU A 279 -2.18 -2.18 -8.72
CA GLU A 279 -0.75 -2.24 -9.07
C GLU A 279 -0.47 -3.25 -10.19
N THR A 280 -1.48 -3.99 -10.65
CA THR A 280 -1.31 -5.11 -11.57
C THR A 280 -2.00 -4.88 -12.91
N SER A 281 -1.64 -5.68 -13.91
CA SER A 281 -2.35 -5.68 -15.21
C SER A 281 -3.66 -6.46 -15.12
N GLU A 282 -4.60 -6.18 -16.02
CA GLU A 282 -5.86 -6.92 -16.13
C GLU A 282 -5.64 -8.44 -16.24
N LYS A 283 -4.64 -8.87 -17.03
CA LYS A 283 -4.26 -10.28 -17.13
C LYS A 283 -3.79 -10.84 -15.79
N ALA A 284 -2.99 -10.07 -15.04
CA ALA A 284 -2.48 -10.48 -13.73
C ALA A 284 -3.63 -10.63 -12.71
N ILE A 285 -4.63 -9.73 -12.74
CA ILE A 285 -5.82 -9.84 -11.88
C ILE A 285 -6.49 -11.21 -12.07
N HIS A 286 -6.72 -11.63 -13.31
CA HIS A 286 -7.32 -12.95 -13.59
C HIS A 286 -6.46 -14.11 -13.07
N ASN A 287 -5.14 -14.01 -13.21
CA ASN A 287 -4.22 -15.03 -12.70
C ASN A 287 -4.22 -15.08 -11.17
N ILE A 288 -4.22 -13.91 -10.51
CA ILE A 288 -4.29 -13.79 -9.04
C ILE A 288 -5.59 -14.42 -8.51
N ILE A 289 -6.75 -14.10 -9.11
CA ILE A 289 -8.04 -14.69 -8.73
C ILE A 289 -8.00 -16.21 -8.91
N LYS A 290 -7.41 -16.70 -9.99
CA LYS A 290 -7.21 -18.14 -10.21
C LYS A 290 -6.30 -18.74 -9.13
N ALA A 291 -5.21 -18.09 -8.76
CA ALA A 291 -4.32 -18.54 -7.69
C ALA A 291 -5.05 -18.62 -6.34
N VAL A 292 -5.88 -17.64 -6.00
CA VAL A 292 -6.75 -17.70 -4.81
C VAL A 292 -7.66 -18.94 -4.85
N SER A 293 -8.28 -19.25 -6.00
CA SER A 293 -9.25 -20.33 -6.11
C SER A 293 -8.70 -21.71 -5.79
N TYR A 294 -7.41 -21.97 -6.04
CA TYR A 294 -6.80 -23.25 -5.70
C TYR A 294 -6.07 -23.28 -4.36
N THR A 295 -5.62 -22.15 -3.84
CA THR A 295 -4.91 -22.09 -2.55
C THR A 295 -5.85 -22.02 -1.34
N HIS A 296 -7.09 -21.58 -1.53
CA HIS A 296 -8.12 -21.54 -0.49
C HIS A 296 -8.75 -22.93 -0.25
N LEU A 297 -9.12 -23.20 1.02
CA LEU A 297 -9.66 -24.53 1.43
C LEU A 297 -11.05 -24.85 0.88
N THR A 298 -11.92 -23.84 0.79
CA THR A 298 -13.33 -24.01 0.41
C THR A 298 -13.87 -22.81 -0.34
N LEU A 299 -14.78 -23.07 -1.28
CA LEU A 299 -15.64 -22.03 -1.87
C LEU A 299 -16.98 -21.98 -1.11
N PRO A 300 -17.65 -20.82 -1.00
CA PRO A 300 -17.39 -19.60 -1.74
C PRO A 300 -16.22 -18.80 -1.20
N THR A 301 -15.36 -18.36 -2.09
CA THR A 301 -14.26 -17.47 -1.79
C THR A 301 -14.83 -16.09 -1.49
N ILE A 302 -14.60 -15.56 -0.29
CA ILE A 302 -14.88 -14.16 0.00
C ILE A 302 -13.68 -13.37 -0.52
N LEU A 303 -13.80 -12.79 -1.70
CA LEU A 303 -12.85 -11.84 -2.22
C LEU A 303 -13.25 -10.45 -1.70
N LEU A 304 -12.52 -9.95 -0.72
CA LEU A 304 -12.64 -8.58 -0.26
C LEU A 304 -11.59 -7.74 -1.01
N VAL A 305 -12.06 -6.89 -1.89
CA VAL A 305 -11.26 -5.96 -2.72
C VAL A 305 -11.33 -4.58 -2.10
#